data_5fbf74c7b331fed2c4a2dce044bdac1c
#
_entry.id   5fbf74c7b331fed2c4a2dce044bdac1c
#
_cell.length_a   1.000
_cell.length_b   1.000
_cell.length_c   1.000
_cell.angle_alpha   90.00
_cell.angle_beta   90.00
_cell.angle_gamma   90.00
#
_symmetry.space_group_name_H-M   'P 1'
#
loop_
_entity.id
_entity.type
_entity.pdbx_description
1 polymer ?
#
loop_
_entity_poly.entity_id
_entity_poly.type
_entity_poly.pdbx_seq_one_letter_code
_entity_poly.pdbx_strand_id
1 'polypeptide(L)' 'MITRSIEKVTAKITDENGQSVEKTYYGANVTATKIKKSYEAETGVKAVKVSMDTEVVKASMTEAEFVHHEKVE' A
#
# COMPACT_ATOMS: atom_id res chain seq x y z
N MET A 1 2.57 -7.05 23.48
CA MET A 1 1.70 -6.41 22.46
C MET A 1 2.07 -4.93 22.33
N ILE A 2 2.19 -4.46 21.11
CA ILE A 2 2.57 -3.08 20.81
C ILE A 2 1.36 -2.35 20.24
N THR A 3 1.09 -1.13 20.74
CA THR A 3 0.07 -0.25 20.19
C THR A 3 0.75 0.96 19.57
N ARG A 4 0.60 1.16 18.27
CA ARG A 4 1.21 2.28 17.55
C ARG A 4 0.27 2.81 16.48
N SER A 5 0.51 4.06 16.10
CA SER A 5 -0.17 4.65 14.95
C SER A 5 0.52 4.20 13.68
N ILE A 6 -0.26 3.73 12.72
CA ILE A 6 0.22 3.22 11.45
C ILE A 6 -0.50 3.96 10.33
N GLU A 7 0.22 4.36 9.31
CA GLU A 7 -0.40 4.93 8.13
C GLU A 7 -1.02 3.81 7.28
N LYS A 8 -2.30 3.94 7.01
CA LYS A 8 -3.03 3.07 6.10
C LYS A 8 -3.24 3.81 4.79
N VAL A 9 -2.69 3.29 3.73
CA VAL A 9 -2.80 3.88 2.40
C VAL A 9 -3.72 3.02 1.55
N THR A 10 -4.82 3.61 1.10
CA THR A 10 -5.70 2.97 0.13
C THR A 10 -5.37 3.53 -1.25
N ALA A 11 -4.94 2.66 -2.14
CA ALA A 11 -4.52 3.05 -3.48
C ALA A 11 -5.49 2.50 -4.52
N LYS A 12 -5.97 3.38 -5.38
CA LYS A 12 -6.75 2.99 -6.55
C LYS A 12 -5.83 3.08 -7.77
N ILE A 13 -5.57 1.94 -8.38
CA ILE A 13 -4.63 1.81 -9.49
C ILE A 13 -5.42 1.60 -10.76
N THR A 14 -5.18 2.43 -11.76
CA THR A 14 -5.76 2.27 -13.10
C THR A 14 -4.65 1.87 -14.05
N ASP A 15 -4.84 0.79 -14.78
CA ASP A 15 -3.86 0.31 -15.73
C ASP A 15 -4.12 0.84 -17.16
N GLU A 16 -3.22 0.51 -18.07
CA GLU A 16 -3.32 0.95 -19.47
C GLU A 16 -4.49 0.34 -20.24
N ASN A 17 -5.09 -0.71 -19.68
CA ASN A 17 -6.29 -1.33 -20.25
C ASN A 17 -7.59 -0.72 -19.73
N GLY A 18 -7.50 0.29 -18.88
CA GLY A 18 -8.66 0.93 -18.28
C GLY A 18 -9.25 0.19 -17.09
N GLN A 19 -8.61 -0.87 -16.62
CA GLN A 19 -9.05 -1.58 -15.42
C GLN A 19 -8.56 -0.90 -14.17
N SER A 20 -9.39 -0.88 -13.14
CA SER A 20 -9.05 -0.30 -11.84
C SER A 20 -9.11 -1.36 -10.77
N VAL A 21 -8.10 -1.35 -9.90
CA VAL A 21 -8.07 -2.20 -8.71
C VAL A 21 -7.77 -1.33 -7.50
N GLU A 22 -8.23 -1.77 -6.34
CA GLU A 22 -7.98 -1.07 -5.08
C GLU A 22 -7.13 -1.96 -4.19
N LYS A 23 -6.07 -1.40 -3.64
CA LYS A 23 -5.16 -2.10 -2.73
C LYS A 23 -4.91 -1.27 -1.49
N THR A 24 -4.69 -1.95 -0.37
CA THR A 24 -4.40 -1.31 0.91
C THR A 24 -2.98 -1.65 1.32
N TYR A 25 -2.25 -0.63 1.72
CA TYR A 25 -0.87 -0.74 2.20
C TYR A 25 -0.76 -0.13 3.58
N TYR A 26 0.18 -0.63 4.38
CA TYR A 26 0.46 -0.10 5.71
C TYR A 26 1.93 0.28 5.79
N GLY A 27 2.22 1.44 6.38
CA GLY A 27 3.58 1.91 6.57
C GLY A 27 3.78 3.32 6.03
N ALA A 28 4.92 3.90 6.39
CA ALA A 28 5.21 5.30 6.12
C ALA A 28 5.83 5.58 4.74
N ASN A 29 6.33 4.56 4.05
CA ASN A 29 7.10 4.73 2.82
C ASN A 29 6.37 4.25 1.56
N VAL A 30 5.05 4.34 1.56
CA VAL A 30 4.25 3.94 0.42
C VAL A 30 4.13 5.12 -0.54
N THR A 31 4.67 4.97 -1.74
CA THR A 31 4.63 6.01 -2.78
C THR A 31 3.95 5.50 -4.04
N ALA A 32 3.46 6.43 -4.86
CA ALA A 32 2.83 6.08 -6.14
C ALA A 32 3.79 5.30 -7.04
N THR A 33 5.07 5.68 -7.05
CA THR A 33 6.10 5.00 -7.85
C THR A 33 6.26 3.54 -7.44
N LYS A 34 6.33 3.27 -6.13
CA LYS A 34 6.43 1.91 -5.60
C LYS A 34 5.18 1.08 -5.93
N ILE A 35 4.01 1.68 -5.81
CA ILE A 35 2.75 1.03 -6.13
C ILE A 35 2.69 0.65 -7.61
N LYS A 36 3.08 1.56 -8.50
CA LYS A 36 3.11 1.29 -9.94
C LYS A 36 4.06 0.14 -10.29
N LYS A 37 5.27 0.14 -9.71
CA LYS A 37 6.24 -0.92 -9.94
C LYS A 37 5.75 -2.26 -9.42
N SER A 38 5.16 -2.28 -8.25
CA SER A 38 4.61 -3.49 -7.65
C SER A 38 3.46 -4.06 -8.50
N TYR A 39 2.58 -3.21 -8.97
CA TYR A 39 1.47 -3.62 -9.83
C TYR A 39 1.97 -4.22 -11.15
N GLU A 40 2.94 -3.56 -11.78
CA GLU A 40 3.53 -4.05 -13.02
C GLU A 40 4.24 -5.40 -12.82
N ALA A 41 4.98 -5.54 -11.72
CA ALA A 41 5.64 -6.80 -11.40
C ALA A 41 4.66 -7.95 -11.12
N GLU A 42 3.53 -7.62 -10.52
CA GLU A 42 2.51 -8.61 -10.13
C GLU A 42 1.63 -9.03 -11.31
N THR A 43 1.23 -8.09 -12.16
CA THR A 43 0.26 -8.34 -13.23
C THR A 43 0.88 -8.37 -14.64
N GLY A 44 2.07 -7.81 -14.81
CA GLY A 44 2.68 -7.63 -16.11
C GLY A 44 2.06 -6.49 -16.93
N VAL A 45 1.15 -5.73 -16.34
CA VAL A 45 0.46 -4.60 -17.00
C VAL A 45 0.89 -3.31 -16.34
N LYS A 46 1.18 -2.31 -17.14
CA LYS A 46 1.65 -1.02 -16.64
C LYS A 46 0.52 -0.20 -16.02
N ALA A 47 0.75 0.30 -14.81
CA ALA A 47 -0.17 1.22 -14.16
C ALA A 47 0.03 2.62 -14.74
N VAL A 48 -1.07 3.28 -15.14
CA VAL A 48 -1.02 4.61 -15.74
C VAL A 48 -1.46 5.70 -14.76
N LYS A 49 -2.25 5.33 -13.76
CA LYS A 49 -2.74 6.26 -12.74
C LYS A 49 -2.82 5.58 -11.39
N VAL A 50 -2.34 6.26 -10.37
CA VAL A 50 -2.49 5.81 -8.99
C VAL A 50 -3.06 6.97 -8.18
N SER A 51 -4.19 6.73 -7.54
CA SER A 51 -4.81 7.66 -6.61
C SER A 51 -4.65 7.08 -5.20
N MET A 52 -4.05 7.84 -4.30
CA MET A 52 -3.79 7.38 -2.92
C MET A 52 -4.57 8.21 -1.92
N ASP A 53 -5.09 7.53 -0.91
CA ASP A 53 -5.74 8.15 0.23
C ASP A 53 -5.10 7.59 1.49
N THR A 54 -4.54 8.46 2.32
CA THR A 54 -3.80 8.06 3.52
C THR A 54 -4.61 8.36 4.76
N GLU A 55 -4.70 7.38 5.65
CA GLU A 55 -5.38 7.47 6.92
C GLU A 55 -4.47 6.94 8.01
N VAL A 56 -4.43 7.62 9.15
CA VAL A 56 -3.69 7.14 10.32
C VAL A 56 -4.63 6.29 11.17
N VAL A 57 -4.26 5.04 11.39
CA VAL A 57 -5.02 4.11 12.22
C VAL A 57 -4.18 3.66 13.41
N LYS A 58 -4.83 3.38 14.53
CA LYS A 58 -4.17 2.80 15.70
C LYS A 58 -4.39 1.31 15.67
N ALA A 59 -3.30 0.57 15.84
CA ALA A 59 -3.35 -0.88 15.86
C ALA A 59 -2.58 -1.44 17.04
N SER A 60 -3.13 -2.48 17.66
CA SER A 60 -2.42 -3.30 18.65
C SER A 60 -2.04 -4.60 18.00
N MET A 61 -0.76 -4.93 18.07
CA MET A 61 -0.24 -6.15 17.43
C MET A 61 1.01 -6.63 18.14
N THR A 62 1.42 -7.86 17.88
CA THR A 62 2.67 -8.36 18.39
C THR A 62 3.84 -7.63 17.71
N GLU A 63 5.00 -7.61 18.35
CA GLU A 63 6.18 -6.99 17.79
C GLU A 63 6.53 -7.54 16.41
N ALA A 64 6.42 -8.86 16.24
CA ALA A 64 6.71 -9.50 14.95
C ALA A 64 5.73 -9.04 13.86
N GLU A 65 4.44 -8.95 14.17
CA GLU A 65 3.44 -8.47 13.25
C GLU A 65 3.69 -7.01 12.87
N PHE A 66 4.06 -6.19 13.85
CA PHE A 66 4.35 -4.79 13.61
C PHE A 66 5.52 -4.61 12.65
N VAL A 67 6.61 -5.33 12.89
CA VAL A 67 7.79 -5.27 12.02
C VAL A 67 7.47 -5.73 10.60
N HIS A 68 6.64 -6.75 10.46
CA HIS A 68 6.19 -7.21 9.15
C HIS A 68 5.43 -6.10 8.40
N HIS A 69 4.53 -5.42 9.09
CA HIS A 69 3.75 -4.33 8.48
C HIS A 69 4.61 -3.12 8.11
N GLU A 70 5.63 -2.81 8.89
CA GLU A 70 6.53 -1.70 8.58
C GLU A 70 7.36 -1.93 7.31
N LYS A 71 7.47 -3.17 6.87
CA LYS A 71 8.23 -3.52 5.67
C LYS A 71 7.37 -3.58 4.41
N VAL A 72 6.24 -2.95 4.42
CA VAL A 72 5.38 -2.89 3.25
C VAL A 72 6.10 -2.16 2.12
N GLU A 73 6.13 -2.78 0.99
CA GLU A 73 6.80 -2.28 -0.20
C GLU A 73 5.91 -1.39 -1.03
#